data_2dbb6ee2a5e7f42b0ea53c9a48317866
#
_entry.id   2dbb6ee2a5e7f42b0ea53c9a48317866
#
_cell.length_a   1.000
_cell.length_b   1.000
_cell.length_c   1.000
_cell.angle_alpha   90.00
_cell.angle_beta   90.00
_cell.angle_gamma   90.00
#
_symmetry.space_group_name_H-M   'P 1'
#
loop_
_entity.id
_entity.type
_entity.pdbx_description
1 polymer ?
#
loop_
_entity_poly.entity_id
_entity_poly.type
_entity_poly.pdbx_seq_one_letter_code
_entity_poly.pdbx_strand_id
1 'polypeptide(L)'
;MLPYIEHDVTNVYSLNSLHLYRKPNEKTMKTKFCRTAVYCLCCFMFIQPITGSQVNDTHEGVLHIDKQKTRKVSRVQYGFHYEEIGMIGEGALHAELVRNRSFEEATPPADLAVKNGLYQNVPNPRGKNKDVFHVDPLIGWNTYPLSYTPIFISRTEENPLNKENKYSMLVNVTEDIANNPEAMILNRGYYGMNLRKEVSYHLSMYIKSKNYTAPLQVMLVDEQGKPVSTQLVLDVKGKEWTKLTGTLKPDKDVKRGMLAIQPLGKGQFQLDVVSLFPSDTWDNGKSVFRADIMQNLKEYAPDFIRFPGGCIVHGVNEATMYHWKKTIGPIENRPGQWSKWAPYYRTDGIGYHEFYELCEYLGADAMYVIPTGMICTGWVKQSSPWNFIQPDVDLDAYIQDVLDAIEYAIGPETSKWGALRVKNGHPKPFPLKYIEIGNEDFGPVYWERYEKIYQALHKQYPDLIYIANSIIGKENDDKRIDIAKFVNPKNVKVFDEHHYQPVEWACKQHYRFDNYERGIADLFVGELGID
;
A
#
# COMPACT_ATOMS: atom_id res chain seq x y z
N MET A 1 -1.43 31.00 19.86
CA MET A 1 -1.95 29.78 20.52
C MET A 1 -3.17 29.34 19.74
N LEU A 2 -3.01 28.44 18.79
CA LEU A 2 -4.10 27.74 18.15
C LEU A 2 -4.16 26.35 18.77
N PRO A 3 -5.33 25.80 19.11
CA PRO A 3 -5.43 24.53 19.79
C PRO A 3 -4.99 23.40 18.87
N TYR A 4 -4.12 22.56 19.39
CA TYR A 4 -3.73 21.28 18.85
C TYR A 4 -5.01 20.43 18.69
N ILE A 5 -5.36 20.08 17.48
CA ILE A 5 -6.36 19.03 17.24
C ILE A 5 -5.58 17.72 17.32
N GLU A 6 -5.59 17.09 18.48
CA GLU A 6 -5.28 15.66 18.62
C GLU A 6 -6.30 14.88 17.79
N HIS A 7 -5.91 14.42 16.63
CA HIS A 7 -6.62 13.35 15.97
C HIS A 7 -6.25 12.05 16.69
N ASP A 8 -7.16 11.59 17.51
CA ASP A 8 -7.11 10.32 18.20
C ASP A 8 -6.98 9.18 17.18
N VAL A 9 -5.79 8.60 17.08
CA VAL A 9 -5.43 7.55 16.13
C VAL A 9 -6.09 6.21 16.48
N THR A 10 -6.75 6.13 17.63
CA THR A 10 -7.44 4.92 18.10
C THR A 10 -8.70 4.57 17.32
N ASN A 11 -9.20 5.47 16.46
CA ASN A 11 -10.42 5.24 15.65
C ASN A 11 -10.19 4.68 14.25
N VAL A 12 -8.97 4.29 13.88
CA VAL A 12 -8.68 3.74 12.54
C VAL A 12 -9.02 2.24 12.43
N TYR A 13 -9.27 1.56 13.53
CA TYR A 13 -9.58 0.12 13.55
C TYR A 13 -10.99 -0.24 14.02
N SER A 14 -11.88 0.72 14.18
CA SER A 14 -13.30 0.45 14.43
C SER A 14 -14.13 0.74 13.17
N LEU A 15 -14.14 -0.20 12.26
CA LEU A 15 -15.06 -0.26 11.14
C LEU A 15 -16.40 -0.82 11.63
N ASN A 16 -17.10 -0.11 12.51
CA ASN A 16 -18.55 -0.35 12.66
C ASN A 16 -19.19 0.70 13.56
N SER A 17 -20.19 1.33 12.99
CA SER A 17 -21.17 2.27 13.58
C SER A 17 -20.95 3.75 13.27
N LEU A 18 -21.12 4.14 12.01
CA LEU A 18 -21.53 5.49 11.67
C LEU A 18 -23.06 5.55 11.61
N HIS A 19 -23.68 5.64 12.77
CA HIS A 19 -25.05 6.16 12.86
C HIS A 19 -25.01 7.68 12.73
N LEU A 20 -25.78 8.16 11.78
CA LEU A 20 -26.03 9.55 11.44
C LEU A 20 -26.20 10.47 12.68
N TYR A 21 -25.20 11.30 12.96
CA TYR A 21 -25.35 12.42 13.85
C TYR A 21 -26.08 13.56 13.12
N ARG A 22 -27.42 13.63 13.27
CA ARG A 22 -28.16 14.88 13.10
C ARG A 22 -27.81 15.77 14.30
N LYS A 23 -27.28 16.96 14.05
CA LYS A 23 -27.11 17.98 15.09
C LYS A 23 -28.47 18.20 15.79
N PRO A 24 -28.58 17.99 17.10
CA PRO A 24 -29.84 18.28 17.80
C PRO A 24 -30.01 19.79 17.94
N ASN A 25 -31.24 20.26 17.75
CA ASN A 25 -31.61 21.66 17.99
C ASN A 25 -31.38 21.97 19.49
N GLU A 26 -30.80 23.13 19.81
CA GLU A 26 -30.42 23.53 21.18
C GLU A 26 -31.55 23.44 22.21
N LYS A 27 -32.82 23.55 21.78
CA LYS A 27 -33.99 23.41 22.68
C LYS A 27 -34.26 21.98 23.16
N THR A 28 -33.76 20.97 22.44
CA THR A 28 -33.97 19.55 22.83
C THR A 28 -32.88 19.04 23.77
N MET A 29 -31.73 19.73 23.82
CA MET A 29 -30.62 19.32 24.67
C MET A 29 -30.84 19.62 26.15
N LYS A 30 -31.51 20.72 26.49
CA LYS A 30 -31.81 21.08 27.92
C LYS A 30 -32.77 20.11 28.58
N THR A 31 -33.75 19.58 27.84
CA THR A 31 -34.73 18.62 28.37
C THR A 31 -34.19 17.19 28.48
N LYS A 32 -33.20 16.81 27.64
CA LYS A 32 -32.58 15.48 27.74
C LYS A 32 -31.54 15.39 28.87
N PHE A 33 -30.81 16.49 29.14
CA PHE A 33 -29.82 16.50 30.21
C PHE A 33 -30.49 16.33 31.60
N CYS A 34 -31.66 16.94 31.79
CA CYS A 34 -32.40 16.80 33.07
C CYS A 34 -33.00 15.40 33.27
N ARG A 35 -33.39 14.71 32.18
CA ARG A 35 -33.90 13.34 32.26
C ARG A 35 -32.80 12.29 32.47
N THR A 36 -31.61 12.48 31.89
CA THR A 36 -30.48 11.57 32.08
C THR A 36 -29.90 11.70 33.49
N ALA A 37 -29.85 12.90 34.05
CA ALA A 37 -29.42 13.10 35.46
C ALA A 37 -30.36 12.47 36.48
N VAL A 38 -31.69 12.52 36.25
CA VAL A 38 -32.68 11.87 37.11
C VAL A 38 -32.61 10.33 37.01
N TYR A 39 -32.35 9.78 35.84
CA TYR A 39 -32.14 8.33 35.68
C TYR A 39 -30.85 7.84 36.35
N CYS A 40 -29.77 8.61 36.28
CA CYS A 40 -28.53 8.27 37.01
C CYS A 40 -28.70 8.33 38.52
N LEU A 41 -29.49 9.27 39.09
CA LEU A 41 -29.71 9.33 40.52
C LEU A 41 -30.63 8.19 41.01
N CYS A 42 -31.60 7.76 40.21
CA CYS A 42 -32.46 6.61 40.55
C CYS A 42 -31.72 5.27 40.41
N CYS A 43 -30.72 5.16 39.51
CA CYS A 43 -29.92 3.95 39.42
C CYS A 43 -28.93 3.75 40.57
N PHE A 44 -28.57 4.82 41.30
CA PHE A 44 -27.66 4.69 42.46
C PHE A 44 -28.37 4.23 43.77
N MET A 45 -29.69 4.23 43.83
CA MET A 45 -30.42 3.77 45.02
C MET A 45 -30.89 2.30 44.99
N PHE A 46 -30.65 1.59 43.88
CA PHE A 46 -30.96 0.16 43.77
C PHE A 46 -29.83 -0.64 43.10
N ILE A 47 -28.60 -0.45 43.55
CA ILE A 47 -27.57 -1.45 43.32
C ILE A 47 -27.68 -2.48 44.44
N GLN A 48 -28.62 -3.38 44.30
CA GLN A 48 -28.43 -4.72 44.85
C GLN A 48 -27.25 -5.34 44.05
N PRO A 49 -26.30 -6.02 44.71
CA PRO A 49 -25.33 -6.78 43.97
C PRO A 49 -26.12 -7.79 43.13
N ILE A 50 -26.13 -7.60 41.83
CA ILE A 50 -26.46 -8.66 40.90
C ILE A 50 -25.33 -9.66 41.10
N THR A 51 -25.54 -10.60 42.03
CA THR A 51 -24.79 -11.85 42.01
C THR A 51 -25.03 -12.38 40.60
N GLY A 52 -23.99 -12.28 39.79
CA GLY A 52 -24.01 -12.84 38.46
C GLY A 52 -24.46 -14.27 38.58
N SER A 53 -25.66 -14.58 38.12
CA SER A 53 -25.96 -15.93 37.74
C SER A 53 -24.89 -16.27 36.71
N GLN A 54 -23.90 -17.04 37.13
CA GLN A 54 -23.10 -17.77 36.17
C GLN A 54 -24.10 -18.53 35.31
N VAL A 55 -24.31 -18.08 34.09
CA VAL A 55 -24.89 -18.93 33.06
C VAL A 55 -23.84 -19.99 32.81
N ASN A 56 -23.90 -21.03 33.62
CA ASN A 56 -23.24 -22.29 33.34
C ASN A 56 -24.03 -22.97 32.22
N ASP A 57 -24.11 -22.36 31.07
CA ASP A 57 -24.49 -23.00 29.85
C ASP A 57 -23.22 -23.60 29.23
N THR A 58 -22.69 -24.60 29.94
CA THR A 58 -21.72 -25.54 29.33
C THR A 58 -22.52 -26.44 28.40
N HIS A 59 -22.80 -25.95 27.20
CA HIS A 59 -23.11 -26.85 26.10
C HIS A 59 -21.84 -27.63 25.78
N GLU A 60 -21.69 -28.82 26.36
CA GLU A 60 -20.68 -29.76 25.92
C GLU A 60 -21.04 -30.19 24.50
N GLY A 61 -20.40 -29.55 23.52
CA GLY A 61 -20.42 -30.03 22.14
C GLY A 61 -19.50 -31.24 22.00
N VAL A 62 -20.04 -32.39 21.64
CA VAL A 62 -19.24 -33.55 21.31
C VAL A 62 -18.90 -33.54 19.83
N LEU A 63 -17.62 -33.37 19.49
CA LEU A 63 -17.12 -33.47 18.12
C LEU A 63 -16.78 -34.95 17.82
N HIS A 64 -17.55 -35.57 16.93
CA HIS A 64 -17.26 -36.91 16.43
C HIS A 64 -16.41 -36.84 15.15
N ILE A 65 -15.15 -37.26 15.22
CA ILE A 65 -14.27 -37.33 14.06
C ILE A 65 -14.32 -38.75 13.50
N ASP A 66 -14.93 -38.90 12.32
CA ASP A 66 -14.95 -40.17 11.59
C ASP A 66 -13.68 -40.33 10.76
N LYS A 67 -12.68 -41.02 11.27
CA LYS A 67 -11.39 -41.27 10.61
C LYS A 67 -11.50 -42.14 9.35
N GLN A 68 -12.64 -42.75 9.11
CA GLN A 68 -12.86 -43.57 7.90
C GLN A 68 -13.35 -42.70 6.72
N LYS A 69 -13.91 -41.53 7.00
CA LYS A 69 -14.36 -40.58 5.99
C LYS A 69 -13.28 -39.52 5.72
N THR A 70 -12.18 -39.97 5.16
CA THR A 70 -11.11 -39.04 4.76
C THR A 70 -11.29 -38.61 3.32
N ARG A 71 -11.04 -37.31 3.03
CA ARG A 71 -10.95 -36.76 1.67
C ARG A 71 -9.53 -36.22 1.46
N LYS A 72 -9.03 -36.36 0.23
CA LYS A 72 -7.77 -35.71 -0.14
C LYS A 72 -8.01 -34.19 -0.15
N VAL A 73 -7.27 -33.50 0.67
CA VAL A 73 -7.27 -32.04 0.72
C VAL A 73 -6.20 -31.51 -0.24
N SER A 74 -6.43 -30.35 -0.83
CA SER A 74 -5.39 -29.68 -1.60
C SER A 74 -4.14 -29.47 -0.76
N ARG A 75 -2.96 -29.54 -1.36
CA ARG A 75 -1.71 -29.16 -0.68
C ARG A 75 -1.59 -27.65 -0.53
N VAL A 76 -2.19 -26.90 -1.45
CA VAL A 76 -2.30 -25.44 -1.38
C VAL A 76 -3.57 -25.10 -0.62
N GLN A 77 -3.43 -24.49 0.56
CA GLN A 77 -4.55 -24.23 1.48
C GLN A 77 -4.84 -22.74 1.62
N TYR A 78 -3.83 -21.92 1.86
CA TYR A 78 -4.00 -20.49 2.09
C TYR A 78 -2.76 -19.71 1.68
N GLY A 79 -2.97 -18.43 1.41
CA GLY A 79 -1.93 -17.49 1.08
C GLY A 79 -2.24 -16.09 1.57
N PHE A 80 -1.44 -15.15 1.16
CA PHE A 80 -1.68 -13.75 1.43
C PHE A 80 -2.11 -13.02 0.16
N HIS A 81 -3.05 -12.12 0.33
CA HIS A 81 -3.36 -11.10 -0.64
C HIS A 81 -2.61 -9.82 -0.27
N TYR A 82 -1.77 -9.31 -1.17
CA TYR A 82 -1.14 -8.01 -1.03
C TYR A 82 -1.81 -7.03 -1.97
N GLU A 83 -2.40 -6.00 -1.41
CA GLU A 83 -2.87 -4.82 -2.13
C GLU A 83 -2.53 -3.57 -1.34
N GLU A 84 -1.96 -2.54 -1.98
CA GLU A 84 -1.56 -1.33 -1.29
C GLU A 84 -2.78 -0.51 -0.85
N ILE A 85 -3.32 -0.87 0.32
CA ILE A 85 -4.47 -0.23 0.99
C ILE A 85 -4.03 0.27 2.36
N GLY A 86 -4.25 1.55 2.66
CA GLY A 86 -3.95 2.09 3.98
C GLY A 86 -2.48 2.07 4.36
N MET A 87 -1.58 2.14 3.39
CA MET A 87 -0.13 2.15 3.58
C MET A 87 0.43 0.86 4.19
N ILE A 88 -0.10 -0.30 3.79
CA ILE A 88 0.42 -1.58 4.28
C ILE A 88 1.83 -1.89 3.76
N GLY A 89 2.17 -1.39 2.57
CA GLY A 89 3.52 -1.41 2.05
C GLY A 89 4.28 -0.17 2.51
N GLU A 90 3.82 0.98 2.05
CA GLU A 90 4.43 2.27 2.38
C GLU A 90 4.29 2.59 3.87
N GLY A 91 5.40 2.67 4.59
CA GLY A 91 5.41 2.95 6.04
C GLY A 91 5.07 1.77 6.94
N ALA A 92 4.82 0.57 6.38
CA ALA A 92 4.64 -0.67 7.14
C ALA A 92 5.60 -1.77 6.69
N LEU A 93 5.29 -2.58 5.69
CA LEU A 93 6.16 -3.69 5.25
C LEU A 93 7.48 -3.20 4.64
N HIS A 94 7.46 -2.12 3.87
CA HIS A 94 8.64 -1.46 3.35
C HIS A 94 9.41 -0.78 4.50
N ALA A 95 10.70 -1.05 4.61
CA ALA A 95 11.51 -0.56 5.71
C ALA A 95 12.00 0.89 5.55
N GLU A 96 11.64 1.57 4.45
CA GLU A 96 11.93 2.99 4.25
C GLU A 96 11.27 3.84 5.33
N LEU A 97 12.08 4.65 6.02
CA LEU A 97 11.59 5.50 7.11
C LEU A 97 11.21 6.91 6.63
N VAL A 98 11.78 7.38 5.53
CA VAL A 98 11.51 8.72 5.01
C VAL A 98 10.22 8.72 4.19
N ARG A 99 9.25 9.53 4.59
CA ARG A 99 8.05 9.77 3.80
C ARG A 99 8.31 10.83 2.74
N ASN A 100 7.71 10.66 1.57
CA ASN A 100 7.83 11.60 0.45
C ASN A 100 9.31 11.86 0.09
N ARG A 101 10.05 10.78 -0.07
CA ARG A 101 11.50 10.80 -0.28
C ARG A 101 11.95 11.50 -1.56
N SER A 102 11.10 11.46 -2.60
CA SER A 102 11.36 12.02 -3.93
C SER A 102 10.48 13.23 -4.27
N PHE A 103 9.71 13.74 -3.31
CA PHE A 103 8.83 14.91 -3.46
C PHE A 103 7.73 14.75 -4.53
N GLU A 104 7.48 13.52 -4.97
CA GLU A 104 6.47 13.17 -5.96
C GLU A 104 5.07 12.95 -5.36
N GLU A 105 4.94 12.86 -4.03
CA GLU A 105 3.68 12.47 -3.35
C GLU A 105 2.51 13.42 -3.64
N ALA A 106 2.78 14.65 -4.04
CA ALA A 106 1.78 15.61 -4.48
C ALA A 106 1.57 15.66 -6.00
N THR A 107 2.11 14.70 -6.75
CA THR A 107 1.88 14.62 -8.19
C THR A 107 0.44 14.19 -8.44
N PRO A 108 -0.38 14.99 -9.17
CA PRO A 108 -1.75 14.61 -9.44
C PRO A 108 -1.81 13.33 -10.25
N PRO A 109 -2.78 12.45 -9.98
CA PRO A 109 -3.13 11.42 -10.96
C PRO A 109 -3.40 12.07 -12.30
N ALA A 110 -3.02 11.41 -13.39
CA ALA A 110 -3.43 11.85 -14.72
C ALA A 110 -4.95 12.02 -14.75
N ASP A 111 -5.42 13.08 -15.42
CA ASP A 111 -6.83 13.42 -15.62
C ASP A 111 -7.59 13.97 -14.39
N LEU A 112 -6.93 14.16 -13.26
CA LEU A 112 -7.54 14.94 -12.17
C LEU A 112 -7.25 16.43 -12.32
N ALA A 113 -8.31 17.22 -12.40
CA ALA A 113 -8.20 18.68 -12.38
C ALA A 113 -7.74 19.16 -11.00
N VAL A 114 -6.82 20.11 -10.99
CA VAL A 114 -6.40 20.83 -9.78
C VAL A 114 -6.99 22.24 -9.81
N LYS A 115 -7.70 22.65 -8.76
CA LYS A 115 -8.23 24.00 -8.60
C LYS A 115 -7.89 24.52 -7.22
N ASN A 116 -7.23 25.67 -7.16
CA ASN A 116 -6.78 26.29 -5.90
C ASN A 116 -5.95 25.36 -5.01
N GLY A 117 -5.05 24.56 -5.60
CA GLY A 117 -4.24 23.58 -4.87
C GLY A 117 -4.98 22.34 -4.36
N LEU A 118 -6.23 22.15 -4.82
CA LEU A 118 -7.06 21.01 -4.44
C LEU A 118 -7.37 20.15 -5.65
N TYR A 119 -7.21 18.85 -5.52
CA TYR A 119 -7.70 17.91 -6.52
C TYR A 119 -9.22 17.90 -6.53
N GLN A 120 -9.78 17.94 -7.73
CA GLN A 120 -11.22 17.92 -7.94
C GLN A 120 -11.68 16.48 -8.19
N ASN A 121 -12.87 16.13 -7.68
CA ASN A 121 -13.52 14.85 -7.95
C ASN A 121 -12.64 13.62 -7.64
N VAL A 122 -11.82 13.67 -6.62
CA VAL A 122 -11.01 12.52 -6.21
C VAL A 122 -11.94 11.37 -5.83
N PRO A 123 -11.77 10.19 -6.45
CA PRO A 123 -12.52 9.01 -6.06
C PRO A 123 -12.34 8.72 -4.57
N ASN A 124 -13.43 8.62 -3.83
CA ASN A 124 -13.40 8.27 -2.43
C ASN A 124 -14.14 6.94 -2.24
N PRO A 125 -13.46 5.86 -1.91
CA PRO A 125 -14.07 4.55 -1.73
C PRO A 125 -15.15 4.51 -0.63
N ARG A 126 -15.18 5.48 0.27
CA ARG A 126 -16.11 5.50 1.42
C ARG A 126 -17.25 6.49 1.29
N GLY A 127 -17.57 6.98 0.11
CA GLY A 127 -18.71 7.86 -0.03
C GLY A 127 -18.66 8.87 -1.17
N LYS A 128 -19.44 9.93 -1.05
CA LYS A 128 -19.61 10.95 -2.08
C LYS A 128 -18.26 11.57 -2.45
N ASN A 129 -18.00 11.71 -3.74
CA ASN A 129 -16.86 12.45 -4.24
C ASN A 129 -16.76 13.78 -3.50
N LYS A 130 -15.65 13.99 -2.83
CA LYS A 130 -15.35 15.27 -2.20
C LYS A 130 -14.29 15.96 -3.03
N ASP A 131 -14.54 17.21 -3.34
CA ASP A 131 -13.63 18.06 -4.09
C ASP A 131 -12.42 18.52 -3.27
N VAL A 132 -12.00 17.77 -2.24
CA VAL A 132 -11.06 18.33 -1.29
C VAL A 132 -10.11 17.28 -0.77
N PHE A 133 -9.00 17.08 -1.47
CA PHE A 133 -7.78 16.63 -0.80
C PHE A 133 -6.76 17.75 -0.87
N HIS A 134 -6.41 18.27 0.28
CA HIS A 134 -5.27 19.17 0.39
C HIS A 134 -4.02 18.32 0.15
N VAL A 135 -3.37 18.56 -0.95
CA VAL A 135 -2.11 17.88 -1.25
C VAL A 135 -0.98 18.79 -0.79
N ASP A 136 -0.33 18.39 0.26
CA ASP A 136 0.89 19.02 0.70
C ASP A 136 2.08 18.48 -0.10
N PRO A 137 2.72 19.28 -0.97
CA PRO A 137 3.86 18.84 -1.75
C PRO A 137 5.08 18.48 -0.90
N LEU A 138 5.11 18.93 0.35
CA LEU A 138 6.17 18.66 1.30
C LEU A 138 5.70 17.76 2.47
N ILE A 139 4.64 16.98 2.27
CA ILE A 139 4.15 16.06 3.29
C ILE A 139 5.29 15.23 3.88
N GLY A 140 5.34 15.12 5.19
CA GLY A 140 6.45 14.48 5.91
C GLY A 140 7.61 15.42 6.22
N TRP A 141 7.76 16.54 5.50
CA TRP A 141 8.85 17.49 5.64
C TRP A 141 8.39 18.81 6.26
N ASN A 142 9.20 19.36 7.13
CA ASN A 142 9.00 20.72 7.67
C ASN A 142 10.33 21.30 8.13
N THR A 143 10.34 22.61 8.38
CA THR A 143 11.47 23.31 9.01
C THR A 143 11.26 23.45 10.50
N TYR A 144 12.35 23.54 11.26
CA TYR A 144 12.36 23.70 12.70
C TYR A 144 13.32 24.85 13.09
N PRO A 145 13.06 25.62 14.13
CA PRO A 145 11.80 25.68 14.89
C PRO A 145 10.67 26.32 14.09
N LEU A 146 9.42 25.98 14.43
CA LEU A 146 8.23 26.50 13.73
C LEU A 146 7.99 28.00 13.96
N SER A 147 8.57 28.56 15.04
CA SER A 147 8.40 29.98 15.39
C SER A 147 9.17 30.92 14.46
N TYR A 148 10.38 30.53 14.08
CA TYR A 148 11.26 31.23 13.17
C TYR A 148 12.39 30.33 12.72
N THR A 149 12.68 30.32 11.44
CA THR A 149 13.84 29.64 10.85
C THR A 149 14.35 30.39 9.62
N PRO A 150 15.65 30.50 9.42
CA PRO A 150 16.21 31.07 8.18
C PRO A 150 16.20 30.07 7.00
N ILE A 151 15.60 28.90 7.16
CA ILE A 151 15.51 27.85 6.15
C ILE A 151 14.13 27.84 5.54
N PHE A 152 14.05 28.05 4.23
CA PHE A 152 12.82 27.97 3.44
C PHE A 152 12.91 26.77 2.52
N ILE A 153 11.88 25.93 2.54
CA ILE A 153 11.76 24.75 1.68
C ILE A 153 10.55 24.89 0.75
N SER A 154 10.70 24.47 -0.48
CA SER A 154 9.65 24.43 -1.48
C SER A 154 9.89 23.31 -2.48
N ARG A 155 8.83 22.78 -3.08
CA ARG A 155 8.97 21.85 -4.20
C ARG A 155 9.27 22.60 -5.49
N THR A 156 10.16 22.06 -6.32
CA THR A 156 10.55 22.64 -7.61
C THR A 156 10.64 21.57 -8.70
N GLU A 157 10.41 21.97 -9.94
CA GLU A 157 10.63 21.17 -11.15
C GLU A 157 11.92 21.58 -11.88
N GLU A 158 12.66 22.55 -11.33
CA GLU A 158 13.90 23.02 -11.95
C GLU A 158 14.99 21.94 -11.92
N ASN A 159 15.52 21.59 -13.09
CA ASN A 159 16.64 20.65 -13.21
C ASN A 159 16.41 19.33 -12.45
N PRO A 160 15.41 18.56 -12.79
CA PRO A 160 15.07 17.32 -12.09
C PRO A 160 16.24 16.33 -12.06
N LEU A 161 16.21 15.39 -11.12
CA LEU A 161 17.20 14.32 -11.02
C LEU A 161 17.22 13.48 -12.29
N ASN A 162 16.04 13.13 -12.78
CA ASN A 162 15.86 12.42 -14.05
C ASN A 162 14.42 12.64 -14.57
N LYS A 163 14.06 11.98 -15.66
CA LYS A 163 12.72 12.13 -16.27
C LYS A 163 11.58 11.53 -15.45
N GLU A 164 11.88 10.59 -14.56
CA GLU A 164 10.89 9.89 -13.73
C GLU A 164 10.64 10.64 -12.42
N ASN A 165 11.70 11.14 -11.76
CA ASN A 165 11.62 12.03 -10.61
C ASN A 165 11.72 13.47 -11.08
N LYS A 166 10.56 14.11 -11.29
CA LYS A 166 10.43 15.46 -11.86
C LYS A 166 10.57 16.54 -10.82
N TYR A 167 10.31 16.22 -9.57
CA TYR A 167 10.31 17.16 -8.47
C TYR A 167 11.50 16.93 -7.57
N SER A 168 11.90 18.01 -6.90
CA SER A 168 12.88 17.99 -5.84
C SER A 168 12.55 19.05 -4.79
N MET A 169 13.15 18.99 -3.62
CA MET A 169 13.03 20.04 -2.62
C MET A 169 14.10 21.09 -2.84
N LEU A 170 13.69 22.31 -3.19
CA LEU A 170 14.55 23.50 -3.15
C LEU A 170 14.66 23.98 -1.71
N VAL A 171 15.89 24.09 -1.22
CA VAL A 171 16.23 24.66 0.08
C VAL A 171 16.92 26.00 -0.12
N ASN A 172 16.43 27.03 0.55
CA ASN A 172 17.01 28.36 0.57
C ASN A 172 17.35 28.76 2.01
N VAL A 173 18.63 28.90 2.31
CA VAL A 173 19.14 29.34 3.62
C VAL A 173 19.55 30.80 3.53
N THR A 174 18.82 31.69 4.21
CA THR A 174 18.94 33.14 4.08
C THR A 174 19.92 33.78 5.06
N GLU A 175 20.18 33.11 6.19
CA GLU A 175 21.07 33.59 7.23
C GLU A 175 22.11 32.55 7.62
N ASP A 176 23.14 32.97 8.33
CA ASP A 176 24.12 32.05 8.89
C ASP A 176 23.50 31.22 10.03
N ILE A 177 23.60 29.91 9.94
CA ILE A 177 23.07 28.98 10.94
C ILE A 177 23.73 29.17 12.31
N ALA A 178 24.94 29.72 12.37
CA ALA A 178 25.57 30.05 13.66
C ALA A 178 24.70 30.95 14.53
N ASN A 179 23.86 31.79 13.92
CA ASN A 179 22.89 32.64 14.62
C ASN A 179 21.58 31.91 15.00
N ASN A 180 21.34 30.74 14.43
CA ASN A 180 20.14 29.92 14.60
C ASN A 180 20.51 28.43 14.70
N PRO A 181 21.26 28.01 15.74
CA PRO A 181 21.84 26.67 15.81
C PRO A 181 20.82 25.54 15.92
N GLU A 182 19.55 25.87 16.17
CA GLU A 182 18.46 24.90 16.20
C GLU A 182 17.77 24.73 14.82
N ALA A 183 18.10 25.59 13.84
CA ALA A 183 17.42 25.57 12.55
C ALA A 183 17.83 24.33 11.74
N MET A 184 16.82 23.53 11.35
CA MET A 184 17.01 22.31 10.59
C MET A 184 15.78 21.97 9.75
N ILE A 185 15.95 21.08 8.80
CA ILE A 185 14.88 20.44 8.02
C ILE A 185 14.60 19.09 8.66
N LEU A 186 13.34 18.77 8.93
CA LEU A 186 12.91 17.54 9.57
C LEU A 186 12.05 16.69 8.63
N ASN A 187 12.30 15.38 8.63
CA ASN A 187 11.36 14.38 8.11
C ASN A 187 10.85 13.51 9.25
N ARG A 188 9.53 13.46 9.39
CA ARG A 188 8.85 12.72 10.47
C ARG A 188 8.51 11.28 10.12
N GLY A 189 8.85 10.84 8.91
CA GLY A 189 8.38 9.56 8.39
C GLY A 189 6.87 9.53 8.23
N TYR A 190 6.30 8.34 8.34
CA TYR A 190 4.84 8.14 8.24
C TYR A 190 4.12 8.41 9.56
N TYR A 191 4.62 7.86 10.66
CA TYR A 191 4.00 7.93 12.01
C TYR A 191 5.02 8.26 13.11
N GLY A 192 6.16 8.84 12.74
CA GLY A 192 7.38 8.91 13.54
C GLY A 192 8.27 7.69 13.29
N MET A 193 9.58 7.87 13.46
CA MET A 193 10.57 6.82 13.22
C MET A 193 10.87 6.09 14.54
N ASN A 194 10.67 4.78 14.58
CA ASN A 194 11.07 3.96 15.73
C ASN A 194 12.57 3.69 15.65
N LEU A 195 13.35 4.53 16.31
CA LEU A 195 14.81 4.45 16.34
C LEU A 195 15.26 3.55 17.49
N ARG A 196 16.16 2.60 17.19
CA ARG A 196 16.69 1.64 18.16
C ARG A 196 18.18 1.81 18.31
N LYS A 197 18.68 1.87 19.52
CA LYS A 197 20.08 2.09 19.87
C LYS A 197 21.05 1.10 19.21
N GLU A 198 20.64 -0.17 19.13
CA GLU A 198 21.48 -1.25 18.59
C GLU A 198 21.44 -1.34 17.06
N VAL A 199 20.64 -0.50 16.38
CA VAL A 199 20.47 -0.51 14.93
C VAL A 199 21.15 0.69 14.30
N SER A 200 21.93 0.44 13.27
CA SER A 200 22.45 1.51 12.41
C SER A 200 21.45 1.86 11.33
N TYR A 201 21.44 3.11 10.90
CA TYR A 201 20.53 3.61 9.87
C TYR A 201 21.34 4.14 8.69
N HIS A 202 21.11 3.55 7.52
CA HIS A 202 21.77 3.91 6.28
C HIS A 202 21.02 5.05 5.58
N LEU A 203 21.69 6.19 5.51
CA LEU A 203 21.20 7.36 4.79
C LEU A 203 21.71 7.34 3.35
N SER A 204 20.85 7.67 2.41
CA SER A 204 21.26 8.13 1.08
C SER A 204 20.40 9.30 0.64
N MET A 205 20.95 10.22 -0.13
CA MET A 205 20.19 11.33 -0.73
C MET A 205 20.94 11.88 -1.93
N TYR A 206 20.21 12.40 -2.89
CA TYR A 206 20.78 13.17 -3.97
C TYR A 206 20.76 14.66 -3.62
N ILE A 207 21.84 15.35 -3.94
CA ILE A 207 21.98 16.77 -3.70
C ILE A 207 22.57 17.47 -4.93
N LYS A 208 22.11 18.70 -5.17
CA LYS A 208 22.60 19.59 -6.22
C LYS A 208 22.72 21.00 -5.66
N SER A 209 23.92 21.57 -5.68
CA SER A 209 24.12 22.96 -5.24
C SER A 209 23.76 23.96 -6.34
N LYS A 210 23.06 25.03 -5.99
CA LYS A 210 22.90 26.22 -6.84
C LYS A 210 23.99 27.26 -6.53
N ASN A 211 24.17 27.58 -5.26
CA ASN A 211 25.21 28.48 -4.76
C ASN A 211 25.59 28.17 -3.29
N TYR A 212 25.21 27.01 -2.79
CA TYR A 212 25.51 26.55 -1.45
C TYR A 212 26.88 25.83 -1.45
N THR A 213 27.77 26.16 -0.52
CA THR A 213 29.13 25.61 -0.46
C THR A 213 29.52 25.05 0.91
N ALA A 214 28.70 25.27 1.92
CA ALA A 214 28.94 24.73 3.25
C ALA A 214 28.54 23.23 3.32
N PRO A 215 29.00 22.49 4.32
CA PRO A 215 28.53 21.12 4.54
C PRO A 215 27.09 21.08 5.10
N LEU A 216 26.47 19.89 5.01
CA LEU A 216 25.25 19.54 5.73
C LEU A 216 25.61 18.69 6.95
N GLN A 217 24.99 18.97 8.08
CA GLN A 217 25.00 18.09 9.24
C GLN A 217 23.71 17.29 9.26
N VAL A 218 23.82 15.96 9.28
CA VAL A 218 22.66 15.07 9.31
C VAL A 218 22.68 14.24 10.58
N MET A 219 21.51 14.11 11.23
CA MET A 219 21.38 13.39 12.49
C MET A 219 19.97 12.85 12.67
N LEU A 220 19.81 11.97 13.63
CA LEU A 220 18.49 11.57 14.14
C LEU A 220 18.17 12.41 15.38
N VAL A 221 16.91 12.81 15.51
CA VAL A 221 16.43 13.63 16.61
C VAL A 221 15.17 13.03 17.24
N ASP A 222 14.90 13.41 18.49
CA ASP A 222 13.62 13.07 19.15
C ASP A 222 12.48 14.03 18.73
N GLU A 223 11.29 13.85 19.31
CA GLU A 223 10.11 14.69 19.00
C GLU A 223 10.31 16.17 19.33
N GLN A 224 11.25 16.50 20.20
CA GLN A 224 11.62 17.86 20.59
C GLN A 224 12.74 18.45 19.75
N GLY A 225 13.21 17.73 18.72
CA GLY A 225 14.33 18.15 17.86
C GLY A 225 15.71 18.00 18.51
N LYS A 226 15.83 17.29 19.64
CA LYS A 226 17.13 17.05 20.28
C LYS A 226 17.86 15.89 19.61
N PRO A 227 19.16 16.05 19.30
CA PRO A 227 19.96 14.99 18.75
C PRO A 227 19.96 13.72 19.61
N VAL A 228 19.79 12.57 18.96
CA VAL A 228 19.79 11.23 19.59
C VAL A 228 20.66 10.24 18.83
N SER A 229 21.54 10.74 17.97
CA SER A 229 22.51 9.93 17.21
C SER A 229 23.82 10.64 17.04
N THR A 230 24.82 9.90 16.51
CA THR A 230 26.01 10.52 15.90
C THR A 230 25.59 11.51 14.83
N GLN A 231 26.37 12.57 14.69
CA GLN A 231 26.19 13.61 13.66
C GLN A 231 27.08 13.29 12.47
N LEU A 232 26.48 13.28 11.30
CA LEU A 232 27.18 13.02 10.04
C LEU A 232 27.36 14.35 9.30
N VAL A 233 28.58 14.73 9.02
CA VAL A 233 28.92 15.93 8.25
C VAL A 233 29.17 15.53 6.80
N LEU A 234 28.42 16.08 5.87
CA LEU A 234 28.44 15.76 4.44
C LEU A 234 28.83 17.01 3.63
N ASP A 235 29.91 16.92 2.89
CA ASP A 235 30.32 17.99 1.98
C ASP A 235 29.38 18.08 0.78
N VAL A 236 28.90 19.28 0.51
CA VAL A 236 28.11 19.58 -0.70
C VAL A 236 29.06 20.04 -1.81
N LYS A 237 29.20 19.22 -2.84
CA LYS A 237 30.15 19.50 -3.94
C LYS A 237 29.42 19.53 -5.28
N GLY A 238 29.64 20.63 -6.01
CA GLY A 238 29.25 20.71 -7.43
C GLY A 238 27.80 21.14 -7.70
N LYS A 239 27.59 21.50 -8.97
CA LYS A 239 26.31 21.95 -9.53
C LYS A 239 25.53 20.83 -10.22
N GLU A 240 26.05 19.63 -10.22
CA GLU A 240 25.41 18.44 -10.74
C GLU A 240 24.86 17.58 -9.59
N TRP A 241 23.85 16.78 -9.88
CA TRP A 241 23.31 15.84 -8.90
C TRP A 241 24.38 14.86 -8.43
N THR A 242 24.58 14.80 -7.13
CA THR A 242 25.55 13.91 -6.48
C THR A 242 24.85 13.11 -5.40
N LYS A 243 25.07 11.80 -5.38
CA LYS A 243 24.56 10.94 -4.32
C LYS A 243 25.48 11.01 -3.11
N LEU A 244 24.94 11.40 -1.97
CA LEU A 244 25.61 11.36 -0.67
C LEU A 244 25.06 10.18 0.13
N THR A 245 25.94 9.53 0.88
CA THR A 245 25.58 8.38 1.73
C THR A 245 26.25 8.50 3.08
N GLY A 246 25.68 7.85 4.08
CA GLY A 246 26.26 7.77 5.41
C GLY A 246 25.51 6.84 6.32
N THR A 247 26.02 6.67 7.53
CA THR A 247 25.41 5.81 8.55
C THR A 247 25.22 6.59 9.84
N LEU A 248 24.03 6.56 10.37
CA LEU A 248 23.63 7.17 11.64
C LEU A 248 23.41 6.06 12.68
N LYS A 249 23.87 6.28 13.90
CA LYS A 249 23.65 5.33 15.00
C LYS A 249 23.05 6.07 16.19
N PRO A 250 21.82 5.71 16.61
CA PRO A 250 21.22 6.27 17.80
C PRO A 250 21.99 5.92 19.09
N ASP A 251 22.00 6.81 20.05
CA ASP A 251 22.59 6.59 21.39
C ASP A 251 21.56 6.03 22.39
N LYS A 252 20.27 6.12 22.07
CA LYS A 252 19.14 5.61 22.84
C LYS A 252 17.98 5.20 21.94
N ASP A 253 17.02 4.45 22.50
CA ASP A 253 15.76 4.12 21.82
C ASP A 253 14.83 5.34 21.82
N VAL A 254 14.21 5.60 20.67
CA VAL A 254 13.22 6.68 20.48
C VAL A 254 12.06 6.18 19.64
N LYS A 255 10.85 6.20 20.19
CA LYS A 255 9.66 5.66 19.50
C LYS A 255 9.19 6.52 18.32
N ARG A 256 9.34 7.83 18.42
CA ARG A 256 8.86 8.81 17.43
C ARG A 256 9.98 9.79 17.04
N GLY A 257 11.11 9.24 16.64
CA GLY A 257 12.22 10.03 16.13
C GLY A 257 11.98 10.61 14.75
N MET A 258 12.91 11.44 14.31
CA MET A 258 12.87 12.10 13.01
C MET A 258 14.29 12.13 12.41
N LEU A 259 14.36 12.21 11.08
CA LEU A 259 15.59 12.57 10.37
C LEU A 259 15.69 14.09 10.34
N ALA A 260 16.85 14.62 10.72
CA ALA A 260 17.17 16.04 10.70
C ALA A 260 18.32 16.32 9.72
N ILE A 261 18.14 17.32 8.86
CA ILE A 261 19.16 17.84 7.94
C ILE A 261 19.39 19.31 8.28
N GLN A 262 20.58 19.63 8.74
CA GLN A 262 20.96 20.99 9.13
C GLN A 262 21.98 21.54 8.13
N PRO A 263 21.62 22.54 7.32
CA PRO A 263 22.57 23.28 6.52
C PRO A 263 23.49 24.12 7.42
N LEU A 264 24.82 24.09 7.21
CA LEU A 264 25.77 24.83 8.05
C LEU A 264 26.17 26.20 7.48
N GLY A 265 25.54 26.66 6.42
CA GLY A 265 25.82 27.97 5.82
C GLY A 265 24.71 28.46 4.94
N LYS A 266 24.89 29.67 4.38
CA LYS A 266 23.92 30.32 3.48
C LYS A 266 23.98 29.76 2.06
N GLY A 267 22.87 29.87 1.34
CA GLY A 267 22.78 29.57 -0.08
C GLY A 267 21.62 28.66 -0.43
N GLN A 268 21.58 28.24 -1.67
CA GLN A 268 20.50 27.42 -2.23
C GLN A 268 21.03 26.08 -2.74
N PHE A 269 20.30 25.02 -2.47
CA PHE A 269 20.55 23.68 -2.98
C PHE A 269 19.24 22.93 -3.16
N GLN A 270 19.28 21.83 -3.90
CA GLN A 270 18.15 20.92 -4.08
C GLN A 270 18.48 19.57 -3.44
N LEU A 271 17.47 18.93 -2.87
CA LEU A 271 17.50 17.55 -2.37
C LEU A 271 16.50 16.70 -3.12
N ASP A 272 16.86 15.45 -3.37
CA ASP A 272 15.97 14.47 -3.97
C ASP A 272 16.32 13.04 -3.49
N VAL A 273 15.35 12.14 -3.59
CA VAL A 273 15.44 10.72 -3.22
C VAL A 273 16.17 10.51 -1.89
N VAL A 274 15.69 11.21 -0.85
CA VAL A 274 16.22 11.07 0.51
C VAL A 274 15.66 9.79 1.12
N SER A 275 16.54 8.91 1.56
CA SER A 275 16.20 7.57 2.04
C SER A 275 16.93 7.25 3.34
N LEU A 276 16.25 6.57 4.25
CA LEU A 276 16.80 6.12 5.53
C LEU A 276 16.32 4.71 5.86
N PHE A 277 17.20 3.74 5.76
CA PHE A 277 16.91 2.33 6.04
C PHE A 277 17.60 1.84 7.31
N PRO A 278 16.91 1.07 8.18
CA PRO A 278 17.56 0.36 9.27
C PRO A 278 18.46 -0.76 8.72
N SER A 279 19.57 -1.04 9.40
CA SER A 279 20.54 -2.07 8.98
C SER A 279 20.06 -3.50 9.20
N ASP A 280 18.98 -3.69 9.96
CA ASP A 280 18.42 -4.99 10.33
C ASP A 280 17.12 -5.31 9.59
N THR A 281 17.01 -4.89 8.32
CA THR A 281 15.94 -5.37 7.46
C THR A 281 16.06 -6.89 7.25
N TRP A 282 15.01 -7.50 6.71
CA TRP A 282 15.01 -8.94 6.43
C TRP A 282 16.25 -9.35 5.61
N ASP A 283 16.66 -10.62 5.69
CA ASP A 283 17.87 -11.16 5.05
C ASP A 283 19.15 -10.40 5.44
N ASN A 284 19.32 -10.16 6.75
CA ASN A 284 20.50 -9.51 7.30
C ASN A 284 20.81 -8.12 6.67
N GLY A 285 19.79 -7.32 6.47
CA GLY A 285 19.91 -5.97 5.96
C GLY A 285 19.97 -5.85 4.44
N LYS A 286 19.75 -6.93 3.70
CA LYS A 286 19.85 -6.92 2.23
C LYS A 286 18.52 -6.63 1.55
N SER A 287 17.40 -6.94 2.20
CA SER A 287 16.08 -6.70 1.61
C SER A 287 15.52 -5.34 1.98
N VAL A 288 14.46 -4.95 1.28
CA VAL A 288 13.70 -3.72 1.57
C VAL A 288 12.62 -3.93 2.64
N PHE A 289 12.46 -5.14 3.16
CA PHE A 289 11.36 -5.51 4.06
C PHE A 289 11.75 -5.37 5.53
N ARG A 290 10.80 -4.93 6.34
CA ARG A 290 10.94 -4.92 7.80
C ARG A 290 11.01 -6.34 8.35
N ALA A 291 12.08 -6.63 9.10
CA ALA A 291 12.33 -7.97 9.63
C ALA A 291 11.25 -8.45 10.62
N ASP A 292 10.70 -7.57 11.44
CA ASP A 292 9.66 -7.91 12.42
C ASP A 292 8.34 -8.34 11.77
N ILE A 293 7.96 -7.69 10.67
CA ILE A 293 6.76 -8.08 9.90
C ILE A 293 7.03 -9.37 9.13
N MET A 294 8.20 -9.46 8.48
CA MET A 294 8.58 -10.65 7.72
C MET A 294 8.63 -11.92 8.59
N GLN A 295 9.09 -11.79 9.85
CA GLN A 295 9.10 -12.92 10.79
C GLN A 295 7.67 -13.44 11.03
N ASN A 296 6.71 -12.56 11.28
CA ASN A 296 5.31 -12.93 11.46
C ASN A 296 4.72 -13.56 10.20
N LEU A 297 4.98 -12.97 9.02
CA LEU A 297 4.51 -13.52 7.75
C LEU A 297 5.07 -14.92 7.49
N LYS A 298 6.34 -15.15 7.83
CA LYS A 298 7.00 -16.46 7.67
C LYS A 298 6.43 -17.52 8.61
N GLU A 299 6.03 -17.15 9.82
CA GLU A 299 5.40 -18.07 10.78
C GLU A 299 4.04 -18.57 10.30
N TYR A 300 3.31 -17.78 9.51
CA TYR A 300 2.09 -18.21 8.85
C TYR A 300 2.34 -19.23 7.73
N ALA A 301 3.55 -19.28 7.17
CA ALA A 301 3.96 -20.20 6.11
C ALA A 301 2.96 -20.25 4.93
N PRO A 302 2.71 -19.12 4.25
CA PRO A 302 1.73 -19.09 3.17
C PRO A 302 2.17 -19.98 2.00
N ASP A 303 1.22 -20.64 1.34
CA ASP A 303 1.48 -21.44 0.14
C ASP A 303 1.69 -20.56 -1.10
N PHE A 304 1.06 -19.36 -1.12
CA PHE A 304 1.16 -18.42 -2.22
C PHE A 304 0.97 -16.96 -1.75
N ILE A 305 1.39 -16.03 -2.60
CA ILE A 305 1.11 -14.59 -2.44
C ILE A 305 0.46 -14.07 -3.71
N ARG A 306 -0.72 -13.46 -3.59
CA ARG A 306 -1.48 -12.79 -4.64
C ARG A 306 -1.11 -11.31 -4.64
N PHE A 307 -0.55 -10.81 -5.76
CA PHE A 307 -0.09 -9.42 -5.91
C PHE A 307 -0.23 -8.92 -7.36
N PRO A 308 -0.13 -7.63 -7.67
CA PRO A 308 0.03 -6.46 -6.78
C PRO A 308 -1.26 -6.11 -6.02
N GLY A 309 -2.27 -6.92 -6.13
CA GLY A 309 -3.50 -6.76 -5.42
C GLY A 309 -4.74 -6.84 -6.29
N GLY A 310 -5.84 -6.38 -5.74
CA GLY A 310 -7.15 -6.33 -6.34
C GLY A 310 -7.32 -5.19 -7.33
N CYS A 311 -8.17 -4.23 -7.01
CA CYS A 311 -8.50 -3.11 -7.90
C CYS A 311 -7.33 -2.18 -8.28
N ILE A 312 -6.20 -2.24 -7.59
CA ILE A 312 -4.98 -1.51 -7.97
C ILE A 312 -4.51 -1.91 -9.38
N VAL A 313 -4.75 -3.17 -9.77
CA VAL A 313 -4.39 -3.67 -11.11
C VAL A 313 -5.04 -2.84 -12.21
N HIS A 314 -6.31 -2.47 -12.02
CA HIS A 314 -7.08 -1.70 -12.98
C HIS A 314 -6.88 -0.19 -12.87
N GLY A 315 -6.62 0.32 -11.64
CA GLY A 315 -6.62 1.75 -11.39
C GLY A 315 -8.00 2.38 -11.59
N VAL A 316 -8.04 3.70 -11.66
CA VAL A 316 -9.25 4.49 -12.00
C VAL A 316 -9.23 4.97 -13.46
N ASN A 317 -8.12 4.81 -14.12
CA ASN A 317 -7.88 5.03 -15.55
C ASN A 317 -6.57 4.31 -15.94
N GLU A 318 -6.23 4.29 -17.23
CA GLU A 318 -5.03 3.64 -17.74
C GLU A 318 -3.74 4.19 -17.09
N ALA A 319 -3.66 5.49 -16.85
CA ALA A 319 -2.47 6.12 -16.26
C ALA A 319 -2.25 5.70 -14.79
N THR A 320 -3.29 5.25 -14.09
CA THR A 320 -3.25 4.80 -12.69
C THR A 320 -3.31 3.28 -12.53
N MET A 321 -3.32 2.51 -13.63
CA MET A 321 -3.14 1.07 -13.62
C MET A 321 -1.77 0.68 -13.04
N TYR A 322 -1.63 -0.56 -12.63
CA TYR A 322 -0.33 -1.06 -12.22
C TYR A 322 0.57 -1.33 -13.43
N HIS A 323 1.55 -0.48 -13.62
CA HIS A 323 2.54 -0.57 -14.70
C HIS A 323 3.84 -1.19 -14.17
N TRP A 324 3.95 -2.51 -14.17
CA TRP A 324 5.06 -3.25 -13.57
C TRP A 324 6.45 -2.77 -14.05
N LYS A 325 6.60 -2.37 -15.32
CA LYS A 325 7.85 -1.84 -15.88
C LYS A 325 8.35 -0.59 -15.18
N LYS A 326 7.45 0.19 -14.57
CA LYS A 326 7.79 1.40 -13.81
C LYS A 326 8.17 1.10 -12.36
N THR A 327 8.01 -0.15 -11.90
CA THR A 327 8.21 -0.54 -10.51
C THR A 327 9.45 -1.42 -10.31
N ILE A 328 10.28 -1.58 -11.33
CA ILE A 328 11.52 -2.37 -11.27
C ILE A 328 12.76 -1.51 -11.47
N GLY A 329 13.93 -2.04 -11.10
CA GLY A 329 15.21 -1.35 -11.20
C GLY A 329 15.48 -0.37 -10.04
N PRO A 330 16.47 0.52 -10.18
CA PRO A 330 16.84 1.46 -9.12
C PRO A 330 15.69 2.35 -8.69
N ILE A 331 15.60 2.61 -7.38
CA ILE A 331 14.47 3.33 -6.80
C ILE A 331 14.34 4.77 -7.33
N GLU A 332 15.45 5.40 -7.66
CA GLU A 332 15.49 6.73 -8.26
C GLU A 332 14.92 6.79 -9.69
N ASN A 333 14.64 5.64 -10.30
CA ASN A 333 14.02 5.55 -11.62
C ASN A 333 12.55 5.09 -11.55
N ARG A 334 12.02 4.93 -10.35
CA ARG A 334 10.62 4.56 -10.15
C ARG A 334 9.79 5.83 -9.89
N PRO A 335 8.89 6.21 -10.81
CA PRO A 335 8.13 7.46 -10.66
C PRO A 335 7.16 7.41 -9.49
N GLY A 336 6.82 6.21 -9.01
CA GLY A 336 5.75 6.02 -8.07
C GLY A 336 4.39 6.30 -8.70
N GLN A 337 3.32 6.21 -7.90
CA GLN A 337 1.98 6.35 -8.39
C GLN A 337 0.98 6.68 -7.29
N TRP A 338 -0.04 7.46 -7.63
CA TRP A 338 -1.18 7.70 -6.76
C TRP A 338 -1.95 6.41 -6.48
N SER A 339 -2.25 6.15 -5.20
CA SER A 339 -3.07 4.99 -4.85
C SER A 339 -4.54 5.22 -5.17
N LYS A 340 -5.18 4.23 -5.78
CA LYS A 340 -6.62 4.21 -6.01
C LYS A 340 -7.42 4.29 -4.70
N TRP A 341 -6.93 3.63 -3.65
CA TRP A 341 -7.72 3.38 -2.44
C TRP A 341 -7.75 4.53 -1.45
N ALA A 342 -6.78 5.42 -1.50
CA ALA A 342 -6.71 6.51 -0.56
C ALA A 342 -5.96 7.69 -1.17
N PRO A 343 -6.13 8.90 -0.63
CA PRO A 343 -5.39 10.05 -1.11
C PRO A 343 -3.94 10.02 -0.61
N TYR A 344 -3.19 9.00 -0.99
CA TYR A 344 -1.75 8.93 -0.77
C TYR A 344 -1.02 8.41 -1.99
N TYR A 345 0.26 8.67 -2.02
CA TYR A 345 1.13 8.32 -3.11
C TYR A 345 1.92 7.05 -2.77
N ARG A 346 1.94 6.12 -3.69
CA ARG A 346 2.68 4.88 -3.61
C ARG A 346 4.03 5.09 -4.27
N THR A 347 5.13 4.85 -3.55
CA THR A 347 6.49 5.08 -4.10
C THR A 347 6.99 3.92 -4.94
N ASP A 348 6.25 2.80 -4.97
CA ASP A 348 6.65 1.52 -5.55
C ASP A 348 8.02 1.03 -5.04
N GLY A 349 8.32 1.32 -3.78
CA GLY A 349 9.48 0.79 -3.07
C GLY A 349 9.43 -0.74 -2.93
N ILE A 350 8.23 -1.29 -2.82
CA ILE A 350 7.91 -2.68 -3.08
C ILE A 350 7.27 -2.72 -4.47
N GLY A 351 8.02 -3.13 -5.48
CA GLY A 351 7.57 -3.24 -6.86
C GLY A 351 7.51 -4.68 -7.33
N TYR A 352 7.41 -4.85 -8.64
CA TYR A 352 7.25 -6.17 -9.26
C TYR A 352 8.38 -7.14 -8.92
N HIS A 353 9.60 -6.66 -8.83
CA HIS A 353 10.76 -7.47 -8.43
C HIS A 353 10.67 -7.90 -6.96
N GLU A 354 10.42 -6.96 -6.07
CA GLU A 354 10.37 -7.19 -4.63
C GLU A 354 9.19 -8.07 -4.22
N PHE A 355 8.08 -8.08 -4.96
CA PHE A 355 7.00 -9.04 -4.72
C PHE A 355 7.44 -10.49 -4.91
N TYR A 356 8.27 -10.76 -5.89
CA TYR A 356 8.82 -12.11 -6.07
C TYR A 356 9.85 -12.46 -5.01
N GLU A 357 10.71 -11.51 -4.62
CA GLU A 357 11.62 -11.71 -3.49
C GLU A 357 10.85 -12.03 -2.20
N LEU A 358 9.72 -11.34 -1.96
CA LEU A 358 8.82 -11.64 -0.85
C LEU A 358 8.33 -13.10 -0.91
N CYS A 359 7.90 -13.57 -2.07
CA CYS A 359 7.49 -14.96 -2.25
C CYS A 359 8.63 -15.94 -1.92
N GLU A 360 9.83 -15.69 -2.43
CA GLU A 360 11.00 -16.55 -2.15
C GLU A 360 11.38 -16.57 -0.66
N TYR A 361 11.38 -15.40 0.00
CA TYR A 361 11.69 -15.31 1.44
C TYR A 361 10.69 -16.07 2.30
N LEU A 362 9.44 -16.13 1.89
CA LEU A 362 8.38 -16.84 2.59
C LEU A 362 8.26 -18.30 2.16
N GLY A 363 8.91 -18.70 1.04
CA GLY A 363 8.80 -20.04 0.46
C GLY A 363 7.44 -20.27 -0.21
N ALA A 364 6.81 -19.22 -0.69
CA ALA A 364 5.49 -19.20 -1.30
C ALA A 364 5.56 -19.16 -2.83
N ASP A 365 4.57 -19.74 -3.51
CA ASP A 365 4.35 -19.54 -4.94
C ASP A 365 3.85 -18.10 -5.23
N ALA A 366 4.26 -17.51 -6.34
CA ALA A 366 3.80 -16.21 -6.75
C ALA A 366 2.53 -16.32 -7.62
N MET A 367 1.54 -15.50 -7.28
CA MET A 367 0.31 -15.31 -8.04
C MET A 367 0.25 -13.86 -8.51
N TYR A 368 0.49 -13.65 -9.81
CA TYR A 368 0.46 -12.31 -10.40
C TYR A 368 -0.90 -12.03 -11.01
N VAL A 369 -1.55 -10.97 -10.53
CA VAL A 369 -2.84 -10.48 -11.05
C VAL A 369 -2.57 -9.50 -12.18
N ILE A 370 -3.18 -9.71 -13.34
CA ILE A 370 -2.96 -8.90 -14.54
C ILE A 370 -4.21 -8.13 -14.96
N PRO A 371 -4.05 -6.93 -15.56
CA PRO A 371 -5.19 -6.17 -16.06
C PRO A 371 -5.77 -6.83 -17.33
N THR A 372 -7.08 -6.67 -17.52
CA THR A 372 -7.81 -7.05 -18.73
C THR A 372 -8.17 -5.86 -19.60
N GLY A 373 -7.65 -4.67 -19.29
CA GLY A 373 -8.05 -3.42 -19.89
C GLY A 373 -9.44 -2.93 -19.42
N MET A 374 -10.01 -3.56 -18.41
CA MET A 374 -11.15 -3.02 -17.68
C MET A 374 -10.66 -2.02 -16.63
N ILE A 375 -11.48 -1.05 -16.29
CA ILE A 375 -11.15 0.00 -15.32
C ILE A 375 -12.12 -0.08 -14.15
N CYS A 376 -11.60 -0.21 -12.95
CA CYS A 376 -12.40 -0.23 -11.74
C CYS A 376 -12.77 1.19 -11.33
N THR A 377 -13.91 1.68 -11.82
CA THR A 377 -14.46 2.98 -11.43
C THR A 377 -15.39 2.88 -10.21
N GLY A 378 -15.45 1.76 -9.54
CA GLY A 378 -16.47 1.39 -8.56
C GLY A 378 -16.88 2.42 -7.51
N TRP A 379 -16.17 3.55 -7.47
CA TRP A 379 -16.42 4.62 -6.52
C TRP A 379 -16.69 5.98 -7.17
N VAL A 380 -16.55 6.07 -8.48
CA VAL A 380 -16.87 7.28 -9.24
C VAL A 380 -18.28 7.14 -9.78
N LYS A 381 -19.25 7.72 -9.07
CA LYS A 381 -20.63 7.93 -9.48
C LYS A 381 -21.13 7.04 -10.62
N GLN A 382 -22.00 6.07 -10.40
CA GLN A 382 -23.26 5.96 -11.13
C GLN A 382 -23.98 4.66 -10.86
N SER A 383 -25.23 4.67 -11.05
CA SER A 383 -26.34 3.74 -11.25
C SER A 383 -26.15 2.20 -11.13
N SER A 384 -24.92 1.70 -10.97
CA SER A 384 -24.61 0.32 -10.57
C SER A 384 -23.50 0.31 -9.54
N PRO A 385 -23.53 -0.51 -8.51
CA PRO A 385 -22.50 -0.60 -7.49
C PRO A 385 -21.12 -1.04 -8.04
N TRP A 386 -21.07 -1.55 -9.27
CA TRP A 386 -19.88 -2.10 -9.89
C TRP A 386 -19.70 -1.59 -11.33
N ASN A 387 -19.44 -0.31 -11.49
CA ASN A 387 -19.21 0.26 -12.81
C ASN A 387 -17.77 0.02 -13.25
N PHE A 388 -17.52 -1.12 -13.88
CA PHE A 388 -16.38 -1.25 -14.74
C PHE A 388 -16.65 -0.49 -16.04
N ILE A 389 -15.80 0.47 -16.36
CA ILE A 389 -15.73 1.03 -17.70
C ILE A 389 -14.96 0.01 -18.53
N GLN A 390 -15.47 -0.23 -19.71
CA GLN A 390 -14.87 -1.09 -20.73
C GLN A 390 -14.37 -0.18 -21.85
N PRO A 391 -13.23 0.53 -21.66
CA PRO A 391 -12.70 1.36 -22.72
C PRO A 391 -12.31 0.48 -23.89
N ASP A 392 -12.34 1.07 -25.07
CA ASP A 392 -11.68 0.48 -26.22
C ASP A 392 -10.17 0.53 -25.97
N VAL A 393 -9.55 -0.64 -25.81
CA VAL A 393 -8.14 -0.77 -25.47
C VAL A 393 -7.44 -1.63 -26.51
N ASP A 394 -6.17 -1.33 -26.76
CA ASP A 394 -5.30 -2.22 -27.52
C ASP A 394 -4.97 -3.47 -26.67
N LEU A 395 -5.84 -4.48 -26.74
CA LEU A 395 -5.68 -5.70 -25.97
C LEU A 395 -4.40 -6.46 -26.34
N ASP A 396 -3.91 -6.32 -27.58
CA ASP A 396 -2.67 -6.96 -28.00
C ASP A 396 -1.47 -6.31 -27.32
N ALA A 397 -1.48 -5.00 -27.10
CA ALA A 397 -0.47 -4.31 -26.32
C ALA A 397 -0.48 -4.75 -24.84
N TYR A 398 -1.66 -4.95 -24.22
CA TYR A 398 -1.76 -5.50 -22.86
C TYR A 398 -1.22 -6.94 -22.78
N ILE A 399 -1.57 -7.79 -23.74
CA ILE A 399 -1.05 -9.16 -23.83
C ILE A 399 0.47 -9.16 -23.93
N GLN A 400 1.03 -8.30 -24.78
CA GLN A 400 2.48 -8.20 -24.89
C GLN A 400 3.14 -7.71 -23.61
N ASP A 401 2.53 -6.75 -22.89
CA ASP A 401 3.04 -6.27 -21.60
C ASP A 401 3.06 -7.38 -20.54
N VAL A 402 2.05 -8.24 -20.53
CA VAL A 402 2.01 -9.41 -19.63
C VAL A 402 3.02 -10.48 -20.03
N LEU A 403 3.20 -10.75 -21.32
CA LEU A 403 4.25 -11.67 -21.80
C LEU A 403 5.64 -11.17 -21.40
N ASP A 404 5.90 -9.88 -21.51
CA ASP A 404 7.13 -9.24 -21.04
C ASP A 404 7.32 -9.43 -19.52
N ALA A 405 6.23 -9.31 -18.73
CA ALA A 405 6.25 -9.51 -17.28
C ALA A 405 6.58 -10.96 -16.91
N ILE A 406 5.95 -11.93 -17.57
CA ILE A 406 6.23 -13.36 -17.36
C ILE A 406 7.68 -13.67 -17.76
N GLU A 407 8.16 -13.15 -18.88
CA GLU A 407 9.56 -13.31 -19.31
C GLU A 407 10.53 -12.71 -18.28
N TYR A 408 10.20 -11.54 -17.70
CA TYR A 408 11.00 -10.99 -16.60
C TYR A 408 11.06 -11.95 -15.44
N ALA A 409 9.93 -12.52 -15.03
CA ALA A 409 9.87 -13.40 -13.88
C ALA A 409 10.57 -14.74 -14.10
N ILE A 410 10.31 -15.43 -15.21
CA ILE A 410 10.75 -16.82 -15.42
C ILE A 410 11.53 -17.06 -16.70
N GLY A 411 11.70 -16.03 -17.54
CA GLY A 411 12.45 -16.16 -18.80
C GLY A 411 13.94 -16.45 -18.57
N PRO A 412 14.64 -17.02 -19.57
CA PRO A 412 16.06 -17.31 -19.48
C PRO A 412 16.89 -16.02 -19.38
N GLU A 413 18.06 -16.11 -18.76
CA GLU A 413 18.98 -14.98 -18.58
C GLU A 413 19.40 -14.31 -19.90
N THR A 414 19.31 -15.04 -21.00
CA THR A 414 19.63 -14.56 -22.36
C THR A 414 18.49 -13.81 -23.04
N SER A 415 17.28 -13.88 -22.52
CA SER A 415 16.14 -13.15 -23.06
C SER A 415 16.20 -11.66 -22.64
N LYS A 416 15.43 -10.82 -23.32
CA LYS A 416 15.42 -9.36 -23.07
C LYS A 416 15.09 -9.04 -21.60
N TRP A 417 13.99 -9.60 -21.10
CA TRP A 417 13.50 -9.29 -19.75
C TRP A 417 14.17 -10.15 -18.68
N GLY A 418 14.54 -11.39 -19.01
CA GLY A 418 15.37 -12.22 -18.12
C GLY A 418 16.74 -11.60 -17.88
N ALA A 419 17.41 -11.04 -18.89
CA ALA A 419 18.64 -10.30 -18.72
C ALA A 419 18.49 -9.06 -17.82
N LEU A 420 17.32 -8.38 -17.87
CA LEU A 420 17.04 -7.26 -16.99
C LEU A 420 16.83 -7.73 -15.54
N ARG A 421 16.17 -8.87 -15.30
CA ARG A 421 16.09 -9.49 -13.97
C ARG A 421 17.49 -9.75 -13.39
N VAL A 422 18.39 -10.35 -14.19
CA VAL A 422 19.79 -10.59 -13.80
C VAL A 422 20.48 -9.26 -13.44
N LYS A 423 20.33 -8.24 -14.26
CA LYS A 423 20.87 -6.90 -14.00
C LYS A 423 20.34 -6.29 -12.69
N ASN A 424 19.10 -6.59 -12.36
CA ASN A 424 18.46 -6.15 -11.10
C ASN A 424 18.82 -7.03 -9.90
N GLY A 425 19.76 -7.98 -10.06
CA GLY A 425 20.34 -8.75 -8.95
C GLY A 425 19.83 -10.19 -8.82
N HIS A 426 18.85 -10.62 -9.62
CA HIS A 426 18.26 -11.94 -9.48
C HIS A 426 18.44 -12.82 -10.75
N PRO A 427 19.50 -13.64 -10.84
CA PRO A 427 19.76 -14.44 -12.03
C PRO A 427 18.77 -15.59 -12.23
N LYS A 428 18.32 -16.25 -11.15
CA LYS A 428 17.40 -17.38 -11.24
C LYS A 428 15.97 -16.95 -11.62
N PRO A 429 15.17 -17.85 -12.23
CA PRO A 429 13.73 -17.64 -12.34
C PRO A 429 13.07 -17.47 -10.97
N PHE A 430 12.09 -16.60 -10.88
CA PHE A 430 11.24 -16.42 -9.71
C PHE A 430 10.17 -17.51 -9.59
N PRO A 431 9.53 -17.71 -8.43
CA PRO A 431 8.53 -18.75 -8.18
C PRO A 431 7.14 -18.41 -8.74
N LEU A 432 7.07 -17.82 -9.94
CA LEU A 432 5.81 -17.53 -10.61
C LEU A 432 5.12 -18.83 -11.01
N LYS A 433 3.89 -19.02 -10.55
CA LYS A 433 3.10 -20.22 -10.80
C LYS A 433 1.69 -19.92 -11.27
N TYR A 434 1.10 -18.83 -10.77
CA TYR A 434 -0.27 -18.48 -11.06
C TYR A 434 -0.34 -17.12 -11.77
N ILE A 435 -1.20 -17.05 -12.79
CA ILE A 435 -1.62 -15.79 -13.42
C ILE A 435 -3.12 -15.65 -13.24
N GLU A 436 -3.53 -14.65 -12.51
CA GLU A 436 -4.94 -14.29 -12.40
C GLU A 436 -5.28 -13.24 -13.44
N ILE A 437 -6.21 -13.57 -14.34
CA ILE A 437 -6.59 -12.72 -15.47
C ILE A 437 -7.76 -11.85 -15.06
N GLY A 438 -7.45 -10.58 -14.73
CA GLY A 438 -8.38 -9.62 -14.18
C GLY A 438 -8.49 -9.65 -12.67
N ASN A 439 -9.21 -8.70 -12.10
CA ASN A 439 -9.61 -8.64 -10.70
C ASN A 439 -11.06 -8.18 -10.60
N GLU A 440 -11.93 -9.02 -10.03
CA GLU A 440 -13.36 -8.71 -9.91
C GLU A 440 -14.02 -8.36 -11.25
N ASP A 441 -13.45 -8.80 -12.33
CA ASP A 441 -13.98 -8.59 -13.68
C ASP A 441 -15.12 -9.57 -13.96
N PHE A 442 -16.10 -9.13 -14.73
CA PHE A 442 -17.28 -9.95 -15.07
C PHE A 442 -17.97 -9.51 -16.37
N GLY A 443 -18.92 -10.32 -16.81
CA GLY A 443 -19.72 -10.06 -17.97
C GLY A 443 -19.11 -10.50 -19.30
N PRO A 444 -19.85 -10.36 -20.41
CA PRO A 444 -19.43 -10.89 -21.73
C PRO A 444 -18.07 -10.38 -22.20
N VAL A 445 -17.83 -9.07 -22.06
CA VAL A 445 -16.58 -8.44 -22.50
C VAL A 445 -15.36 -8.98 -21.73
N TYR A 446 -15.54 -9.21 -20.42
CA TYR A 446 -14.48 -9.85 -19.63
C TYR A 446 -14.14 -11.24 -20.19
N TRP A 447 -15.15 -12.07 -20.45
CA TRP A 447 -14.93 -13.42 -20.92
C TRP A 447 -14.31 -13.49 -22.33
N GLU A 448 -14.68 -12.57 -23.20
CA GLU A 448 -14.05 -12.43 -24.52
C GLU A 448 -12.56 -12.05 -24.39
N ARG A 449 -12.25 -11.10 -23.49
CA ARG A 449 -10.87 -10.70 -23.21
C ARG A 449 -10.08 -11.80 -22.51
N TYR A 450 -10.69 -12.46 -21.51
CA TYR A 450 -10.10 -13.60 -20.83
C TYR A 450 -9.64 -14.67 -21.83
N GLU A 451 -10.54 -15.10 -22.70
CA GLU A 451 -10.23 -16.15 -23.68
C GLU A 451 -9.07 -15.74 -24.60
N LYS A 452 -9.06 -14.51 -25.10
CA LYS A 452 -7.99 -14.00 -25.96
C LYS A 452 -6.64 -13.94 -25.21
N ILE A 453 -6.65 -13.41 -23.98
CA ILE A 453 -5.45 -13.33 -23.13
C ILE A 453 -4.96 -14.75 -22.81
N TYR A 454 -5.85 -15.63 -22.32
CA TYR A 454 -5.52 -17.00 -21.98
C TYR A 454 -4.85 -17.74 -23.16
N GLN A 455 -5.44 -17.66 -24.35
CA GLN A 455 -4.90 -18.32 -25.54
C GLN A 455 -3.47 -17.84 -25.87
N ALA A 456 -3.22 -16.56 -25.77
CA ALA A 456 -1.91 -15.99 -26.04
C ALA A 456 -0.87 -16.41 -25.00
N LEU A 457 -1.21 -16.32 -23.71
CA LEU A 457 -0.29 -16.65 -22.61
C LEU A 457 -0.03 -18.16 -22.53
N HIS A 458 -1.08 -18.98 -22.60
CA HIS A 458 -0.97 -20.43 -22.49
C HIS A 458 -0.17 -21.04 -23.66
N LYS A 459 -0.22 -20.44 -24.84
CA LYS A 459 0.60 -20.87 -25.96
C LYS A 459 2.11 -20.80 -25.67
N GLN A 460 2.55 -19.81 -24.90
CA GLN A 460 3.98 -19.62 -24.58
C GLN A 460 4.36 -20.23 -23.23
N TYR A 461 3.44 -20.22 -22.26
CA TYR A 461 3.66 -20.67 -20.89
C TYR A 461 2.57 -21.65 -20.44
N PRO A 462 2.52 -22.86 -21.04
CA PRO A 462 1.46 -23.86 -20.78
C PRO A 462 1.48 -24.43 -19.36
N ASP A 463 2.61 -24.31 -18.66
CA ASP A 463 2.79 -24.85 -17.30
C ASP A 463 2.28 -23.93 -16.20
N LEU A 464 1.97 -22.65 -16.53
CA LEU A 464 1.36 -21.74 -15.59
C LEU A 464 -0.12 -22.05 -15.37
N ILE A 465 -0.60 -21.80 -14.17
CA ILE A 465 -2.00 -21.96 -13.79
C ILE A 465 -2.71 -20.61 -13.97
N TYR A 466 -3.74 -20.58 -14.82
CA TYR A 466 -4.52 -19.40 -15.12
C TYR A 466 -5.82 -19.40 -14.30
N ILE A 467 -6.09 -18.29 -13.61
CA ILE A 467 -7.24 -18.08 -12.74
C ILE A 467 -8.19 -17.11 -13.41
N ALA A 468 -9.47 -17.42 -13.40
CA ALA A 468 -10.53 -16.56 -13.91
C ALA A 468 -11.39 -16.04 -12.77
N ASN A 469 -11.87 -14.80 -12.89
CA ASN A 469 -12.85 -14.27 -11.95
C ASN A 469 -14.24 -14.86 -12.21
N SER A 470 -15.00 -15.18 -11.18
CA SER A 470 -16.32 -15.82 -11.35
C SER A 470 -17.48 -15.04 -10.77
N ILE A 471 -17.40 -14.62 -9.52
CA ILE A 471 -18.50 -13.99 -8.80
C ILE A 471 -17.98 -12.83 -7.98
N ILE A 472 -18.73 -11.73 -8.00
CA ILE A 472 -18.41 -10.54 -7.23
C ILE A 472 -19.63 -10.06 -6.46
N GLY A 473 -19.47 -9.88 -5.15
CA GLY A 473 -20.38 -9.17 -4.28
C GLY A 473 -21.75 -9.83 -4.03
N LYS A 474 -22.57 -9.13 -3.26
CA LYS A 474 -23.85 -9.63 -2.70
C LYS A 474 -24.89 -10.05 -3.73
N GLU A 475 -24.89 -9.41 -4.90
CA GLU A 475 -25.96 -9.59 -5.89
C GLU A 475 -25.81 -10.86 -6.73
N ASN A 476 -24.61 -11.44 -6.74
CA ASN A 476 -24.29 -12.60 -7.57
C ASN A 476 -24.02 -13.88 -6.76
N ASP A 477 -24.16 -13.82 -5.44
CA ASP A 477 -23.83 -14.94 -4.55
C ASP A 477 -24.62 -16.24 -4.85
N ASP A 478 -25.80 -16.13 -5.46
CA ASP A 478 -26.67 -17.26 -5.78
C ASP A 478 -26.76 -17.56 -7.28
N LYS A 479 -26.08 -16.78 -8.14
CA LYS A 479 -26.16 -16.94 -9.60
C LYS A 479 -24.81 -17.38 -10.15
N ARG A 480 -24.70 -18.65 -10.48
CA ARG A 480 -23.59 -19.14 -11.30
C ARG A 480 -23.73 -18.55 -12.71
N ILE A 481 -22.65 -17.94 -13.17
CA ILE A 481 -22.54 -17.52 -14.57
C ILE A 481 -22.40 -18.80 -15.40
N ASP A 482 -23.21 -18.94 -16.44
CA ASP A 482 -23.06 -20.01 -17.42
C ASP A 482 -21.85 -19.68 -18.33
N ILE A 483 -20.69 -20.04 -17.83
CA ILE A 483 -19.40 -19.72 -18.43
C ILE A 483 -19.26 -20.35 -19.81
N ALA A 484 -19.89 -21.51 -20.01
CA ALA A 484 -19.83 -22.23 -21.29
C ALA A 484 -20.35 -21.42 -22.49
N LYS A 485 -21.09 -20.34 -22.22
CA LYS A 485 -21.55 -19.42 -23.27
C LYS A 485 -20.44 -18.50 -23.81
N PHE A 486 -19.39 -18.29 -23.05
CA PHE A 486 -18.37 -17.27 -23.35
C PHE A 486 -16.99 -17.86 -23.58
N VAL A 487 -16.63 -18.89 -22.84
CA VAL A 487 -15.31 -19.53 -22.91
C VAL A 487 -15.44 -21.04 -23.04
N ASN A 488 -14.41 -21.67 -23.60
CA ASN A 488 -14.30 -23.11 -23.49
C ASN A 488 -14.03 -23.47 -22.01
N PRO A 489 -14.92 -24.20 -21.33
CA PRO A 489 -14.77 -24.53 -19.91
C PRO A 489 -13.45 -25.25 -19.59
N LYS A 490 -12.84 -25.91 -20.58
CA LYS A 490 -11.53 -26.56 -20.42
C LYS A 490 -10.38 -25.58 -20.25
N ASN A 491 -10.58 -24.29 -20.63
CA ASN A 491 -9.60 -23.24 -20.51
C ASN A 491 -9.60 -22.58 -19.12
N VAL A 492 -10.61 -22.86 -18.29
CA VAL A 492 -10.69 -22.37 -16.91
C VAL A 492 -10.38 -23.51 -15.95
N LYS A 493 -9.24 -23.42 -15.27
CA LYS A 493 -8.80 -24.44 -14.30
C LYS A 493 -9.08 -24.05 -12.86
N VAL A 494 -9.10 -22.76 -12.58
CA VAL A 494 -9.34 -22.19 -11.26
C VAL A 494 -10.26 -21.00 -11.40
N PHE A 495 -11.27 -20.92 -10.54
CA PHE A 495 -12.14 -19.76 -10.38
C PHE A 495 -11.82 -19.03 -9.09
N ASP A 496 -11.76 -17.71 -9.18
CA ASP A 496 -11.65 -16.83 -8.03
C ASP A 496 -13.03 -16.28 -7.64
N GLU A 497 -13.41 -16.45 -6.38
CA GLU A 497 -14.60 -15.88 -5.77
C GLU A 497 -14.20 -14.91 -4.65
N HIS A 498 -14.85 -13.73 -4.60
CA HIS A 498 -14.66 -12.74 -3.53
C HIS A 498 -15.91 -12.64 -2.66
N HIS A 499 -15.71 -12.59 -1.35
CA HIS A 499 -16.80 -12.53 -0.37
C HIS A 499 -16.57 -11.44 0.67
N TYR A 500 -17.34 -10.37 0.59
CA TYR A 500 -17.41 -9.30 1.59
C TYR A 500 -18.80 -9.30 2.23
N GLN A 501 -18.97 -10.05 3.30
CA GLN A 501 -20.27 -10.43 3.83
C GLN A 501 -20.33 -10.34 5.37
N PRO A 502 -21.56 -10.16 5.95
CA PRO A 502 -21.71 -10.19 7.41
C PRO A 502 -21.42 -11.57 8.02
N VAL A 503 -21.10 -11.58 9.31
CA VAL A 503 -20.83 -12.82 10.08
C VAL A 503 -21.97 -13.84 9.94
N GLU A 504 -23.23 -13.38 10.01
CA GLU A 504 -24.40 -14.25 9.89
C GLU A 504 -24.48 -14.95 8.51
N TRP A 505 -24.05 -14.26 7.46
CA TRP A 505 -23.95 -14.88 6.15
C TRP A 505 -22.91 -15.98 6.15
N ALA A 506 -21.70 -15.70 6.65
CA ALA A 506 -20.62 -16.68 6.72
C ALA A 506 -21.04 -17.93 7.49
N CYS A 507 -21.71 -17.77 8.63
CA CYS A 507 -22.24 -18.88 9.42
C CYS A 507 -23.29 -19.74 8.67
N LYS A 508 -24.10 -19.10 7.80
CA LYS A 508 -25.13 -19.77 7.01
C LYS A 508 -24.60 -20.44 5.74
N GLN A 509 -23.41 -20.06 5.28
CA GLN A 509 -22.86 -20.51 3.99
C GLN A 509 -21.88 -21.70 4.10
N HIS A 510 -21.80 -22.35 5.25
CA HIS A 510 -20.86 -23.47 5.45
C HIS A 510 -21.06 -24.66 4.48
N TYR A 511 -22.26 -24.75 3.85
CA TYR A 511 -22.52 -25.73 2.80
C TYR A 511 -22.37 -25.19 1.37
N ARG A 512 -21.94 -23.93 1.19
CA ARG A 512 -21.93 -23.25 -0.11
C ARG A 512 -21.23 -24.08 -1.18
N PHE A 513 -20.05 -24.57 -0.88
CA PHE A 513 -19.23 -25.29 -1.83
C PHE A 513 -19.59 -26.77 -1.99
N ASP A 514 -20.49 -27.32 -1.17
CA ASP A 514 -20.89 -28.73 -1.25
C ASP A 514 -21.65 -29.04 -2.54
N ASN A 515 -22.38 -28.05 -3.06
CA ASN A 515 -23.20 -28.17 -4.28
C ASN A 515 -22.45 -27.82 -5.56
N TYR A 516 -21.16 -27.45 -5.47
CA TYR A 516 -20.38 -27.16 -6.66
C TYR A 516 -20.04 -28.45 -7.39
N GLU A 517 -20.23 -28.47 -8.72
CA GLU A 517 -19.90 -29.61 -9.54
C GLU A 517 -18.41 -29.88 -9.50
N ARG A 518 -18.06 -31.13 -9.15
CA ARG A 518 -16.67 -31.53 -8.96
C ARG A 518 -16.02 -31.87 -10.30
N GLY A 519 -14.70 -31.55 -10.43
CA GLY A 519 -13.91 -31.92 -11.58
C GLY A 519 -14.02 -30.97 -12.78
N ILE A 520 -14.73 -29.86 -12.68
CA ILE A 520 -14.76 -28.83 -13.70
C ILE A 520 -13.57 -27.89 -13.55
N ALA A 521 -13.44 -27.26 -12.37
CA ALA A 521 -12.38 -26.37 -12.01
C ALA A 521 -12.16 -26.36 -10.50
N ASP A 522 -10.98 -25.97 -10.07
CA ASP A 522 -10.69 -25.69 -8.68
C ASP A 522 -11.29 -24.33 -8.28
N LEU A 523 -11.59 -24.17 -7.00
CA LEU A 523 -12.10 -22.92 -6.44
C LEU A 523 -11.03 -22.26 -5.58
N PHE A 524 -10.85 -20.98 -5.79
CA PHE A 524 -10.02 -20.09 -5.03
C PHE A 524 -10.90 -18.98 -4.43
N VAL A 525 -10.68 -18.61 -3.20
CA VAL A 525 -11.30 -17.43 -2.57
C VAL A 525 -10.21 -16.39 -2.42
N GLY A 526 -10.11 -15.49 -3.38
CA GLY A 526 -9.02 -14.51 -3.50
C GLY A 526 -9.14 -13.38 -2.49
N GLU A 527 -10.37 -13.00 -2.15
CA GLU A 527 -10.62 -11.97 -1.16
C GLU A 527 -11.78 -12.36 -0.24
N LEU A 528 -11.57 -12.23 1.06
CA LEU A 528 -12.58 -12.51 2.08
C LEU A 528 -12.57 -11.40 3.13
N GLY A 529 -13.71 -10.71 3.27
CA GLY A 529 -13.97 -9.75 4.34
C GLY A 529 -15.27 -10.13 5.06
N ILE A 530 -15.19 -10.26 6.38
CA ILE A 530 -16.35 -10.51 7.24
C ILE A 530 -16.55 -9.28 8.12
N ASP A 531 -17.67 -8.56 7.95
CA ASP A 531 -18.03 -7.30 8.63
C ASP A 531 -18.94 -7.54 9.86
#